data_0352e07435746d9439edf259dc2af970
#
_entry.id   0352e07435746d9439edf259dc2af970
#
_cell.length_a   1.000
_cell.length_b   1.000
_cell.length_c   1.000
_cell.angle_alpha   90.00
_cell.angle_beta   90.00
_cell.angle_gamma   90.00
#
_symmetry.space_group_name_H-M   'P 1'
#
loop_
_entity.id
_entity.type
_entity.pdbx_description
1 polymer ?
#
loop_
_entity_poly.entity_id
_entity_poly.type
_entity_poly.pdbx_seq_one_letter_code
_entity_poly.pdbx_strand_id
1 'polypeptide(L)'
;MAHKKGVGSSKNGRESESKRLGVKIFGGQFAKAGNIVVRQRGTVHNPGENMGMGKDHTLFALVDGIVVFQKKKANKSYVSIEPIEKN
;
A
#
# COMPACT_ATOMS: atom_id res chain seq x y z
N MET A 1 -13.41 -5.16 7.95
CA MET A 1 -13.08 -4.77 7.86
C MET A 1 -12.87 -4.31 8.03
N ALA A 2 -12.81 -4.66 8.24
CA ALA A 2 -12.41 -4.38 8.22
C ALA A 2 -11.94 -3.86 8.66
N HIS A 3 -11.66 -4.21 8.94
CA HIS A 3 -11.15 -3.82 9.36
C HIS A 3 -11.12 -3.21 9.87
N LYS A 4 -11.26 -3.52 10.21
CA LYS A 4 -11.08 -3.06 10.75
C LYS A 4 -10.91 -2.65 11.41
N LYS A 5 -10.96 -2.98 11.76
CA LYS A 5 -10.61 -2.64 12.41
C LYS A 5 -10.30 -2.28 13.12
N GLY A 6 -10.32 -2.49 13.42
CA GLY A 6 -9.91 -2.24 14.07
C GLY A 6 -9.58 -2.08 14.86
N VAL A 7 -9.66 -2.54 15.26
CA VAL A 7 -9.30 -2.39 16.04
C VAL A 7 -8.57 -2.34 16.60
N GLY A 8 -8.48 -2.48 16.88
CA GLY A 8 -7.80 -2.52 17.40
C GLY A 8 -7.24 -2.34 18.11
N SER A 9 -7.24 -2.58 18.60
CA SER A 9 -6.73 -2.38 19.27
C SER A 9 -6.21 -2.20 20.01
N SER A 10 -6.23 -2.58 20.48
CA SER A 10 -5.78 -2.30 21.15
C SER A 10 -5.09 -2.38 21.72
N LYS A 11 -4.75 -2.75 22.01
CA LYS A 11 -3.99 -2.80 22.50
C LYS A 11 -3.08 -2.63 22.62
N ASN A 12 -2.75 -2.64 22.71
CA ASN A 12 -1.82 -2.38 22.80
C ASN A 12 -0.98 -1.74 22.91
N GLY A 13 -1.00 -1.67 23.16
CA GLY A 13 -0.38 -0.91 23.47
C GLY A 13 0.88 -0.67 23.36
N ARG A 14 1.52 -1.03 23.91
CA ARG A 14 2.58 -0.85 23.75
C ARG A 14 2.88 -0.85 22.57
N GLU A 15 2.34 -0.79 22.14
CA GLU A 15 2.54 -0.79 21.09
C GLU A 15 3.08 0.29 20.48
N SER A 16 3.53 1.17 21.00
CA SER A 16 4.22 2.22 20.43
C SER A 16 5.23 1.73 19.46
N GLU A 17 5.63 0.54 19.64
CA GLU A 17 6.53 0.00 18.74
C GLU A 17 5.88 -0.50 17.52
N SER A 18 4.60 -0.58 17.51
CA SER A 18 3.87 -1.09 16.38
C SER A 18 4.01 -0.15 15.21
N LYS A 19 4.42 -0.66 14.08
CA LYS A 19 4.52 0.16 12.89
C LYS A 19 3.30 0.04 12.02
N ARG A 20 2.36 -0.80 12.40
CA ARG A 20 1.14 -0.98 11.62
C ARG A 20 1.46 -1.24 10.17
N LEU A 21 2.34 -2.21 9.97
CA LEU A 21 2.76 -2.56 8.63
C LEU A 21 1.67 -3.30 7.89
N GLY A 22 1.83 -3.41 6.60
CA GLY A 22 0.93 -4.19 5.78
C GLY A 22 0.35 -3.39 4.64
N VAL A 23 -0.51 -4.06 3.88
CA VAL A 23 -1.19 -3.44 2.76
C VAL A 23 -2.35 -2.62 3.31
N LYS A 24 -2.42 -1.36 2.91
CA LYS A 24 -3.47 -0.47 3.39
C LYS A 24 -4.60 -0.31 2.37
N ILE A 25 -4.26 -0.39 1.10
CA ILE A 25 -5.27 -0.32 0.03
C ILE A 25 -5.04 -1.52 -0.83
N PHE A 26 -6.05 -2.37 -0.96
CA PHE A 26 -5.89 -3.64 -1.64
C PHE A 26 -6.11 -3.53 -3.13
N GLY A 27 -5.71 -4.57 -3.84
CA GLY A 27 -5.89 -4.59 -5.28
C GLY A 27 -7.34 -4.40 -5.64
N GLY A 28 -7.59 -3.63 -6.70
CA GLY A 28 -8.93 -3.36 -7.14
C GLY A 28 -9.57 -2.17 -6.46
N GLN A 29 -8.93 -1.60 -5.44
CA GLN A 29 -9.49 -0.47 -4.74
C GLN A 29 -8.93 0.82 -5.28
N PHE A 30 -9.70 1.88 -5.11
CA PHE A 30 -9.30 3.20 -5.58
C PHE A 30 -8.31 3.83 -4.60
N ALA A 31 -7.28 4.49 -5.13
CA ALA A 31 -6.34 5.24 -4.32
C ALA A 31 -6.19 6.62 -4.95
N LYS A 32 -6.12 7.62 -4.10
CA LYS A 32 -5.87 8.98 -4.57
C LYS A 32 -4.38 9.23 -4.53
N ALA A 33 -3.92 10.15 -5.36
CA ALA A 33 -2.52 10.53 -5.34
C ALA A 33 -2.14 10.92 -3.93
N GLY A 34 -1.02 10.39 -3.45
CA GLY A 34 -0.56 10.65 -2.10
C GLY A 34 -1.01 9.63 -1.07
N ASN A 35 -1.99 8.79 -1.41
CA ASN A 35 -2.44 7.78 -0.46
C ASN A 35 -1.37 6.73 -0.29
N ILE A 36 -1.20 6.29 0.95
CA ILE A 36 -0.27 5.21 1.25
C ILE A 36 -0.96 3.89 0.94
N VAL A 37 -0.32 3.06 0.14
CA VAL A 37 -0.87 1.78 -0.26
C VAL A 37 -0.28 0.65 0.56
N VAL A 38 1.03 0.70 0.82
CA VAL A 38 1.72 -0.35 1.57
C VAL A 38 2.70 0.27 2.54
N ARG A 39 2.70 -0.23 3.77
CA ARG A 39 3.74 0.10 4.72
C ARG A 39 4.50 -1.18 5.00
N GLN A 40 5.81 -1.14 4.89
CA GLN A 40 6.61 -2.35 4.99
C GLN A 40 7.99 -2.04 5.50
N ARG A 41 8.64 -3.08 5.95
CA ARG A 41 10.05 -3.02 6.27
C ARG A 41 10.75 -3.72 5.13
N GLY A 42 11.62 -3.01 4.46
CA GLY A 42 12.26 -3.57 3.31
C GLY A 42 11.29 -3.63 2.15
N THR A 43 11.76 -4.14 1.04
CA THR A 43 10.99 -4.11 -0.20
C THR A 43 10.32 -5.44 -0.44
N VAL A 44 9.27 -5.71 0.33
CA VAL A 44 8.44 -6.89 0.10
C VAL A 44 7.67 -6.68 -1.19
N HIS A 45 7.13 -5.47 -1.36
CA HIS A 45 6.47 -5.09 -2.59
C HIS A 45 7.29 -3.97 -3.21
N ASN A 46 7.41 -3.98 -4.51
CA ASN A 46 8.18 -2.98 -5.24
C ASN A 46 7.25 -1.99 -5.91
N PRO A 47 7.70 -0.74 -6.11
CA PRO A 47 6.85 0.23 -6.79
C PRO A 47 6.82 -0.05 -8.28
N GLY A 48 5.62 -0.17 -8.82
CA GLY A 48 5.42 -0.32 -10.25
C GLY A 48 5.09 1.02 -10.84
N GLU A 49 4.23 1.02 -11.85
CA GLU A 49 3.90 2.27 -12.53
C GLU A 49 3.05 3.15 -11.63
N ASN A 50 3.35 4.43 -11.65
CA ASN A 50 2.60 5.45 -10.91
C ASN A 50 2.64 5.26 -9.40
N MET A 51 3.67 4.57 -8.91
CA MET A 51 3.87 4.41 -7.49
C MET A 51 5.22 5.00 -7.10
N GLY A 52 5.25 5.62 -5.92
CA GLY A 52 6.50 6.11 -5.37
C GLY A 52 6.85 5.32 -4.13
N MET A 53 8.11 5.38 -3.72
CA MET A 53 8.57 4.71 -2.53
C MET A 53 9.34 5.68 -1.66
N GLY A 54 8.96 5.75 -0.39
CA GLY A 54 9.64 6.61 0.55
C GLY A 54 10.90 5.96 1.09
N LYS A 55 11.61 6.67 1.92
CA LYS A 55 12.84 6.17 2.49
C LYS A 55 12.61 4.96 3.37
N ASP A 56 11.46 4.87 3.98
CA ASP A 56 11.13 3.76 4.85
C ASP A 56 10.41 2.66 4.09
N HIS A 57 10.50 2.66 2.76
CA HIS A 57 9.91 1.65 1.89
C HIS A 57 8.39 1.72 1.81
N THR A 58 7.81 2.80 2.29
CA THR A 58 6.36 3.02 2.16
C THR A 58 6.04 3.27 0.69
N LEU A 59 5.04 2.57 0.18
CA LEU A 59 4.61 2.76 -1.20
C LEU A 59 3.37 3.65 -1.20
N PHE A 60 3.37 4.64 -2.07
CA PHE A 60 2.25 5.56 -2.15
C PHE A 60 1.92 5.85 -3.60
N ALA A 61 0.66 6.22 -3.82
CA ALA A 61 0.17 6.47 -5.17
C ALA A 61 0.65 7.84 -5.64
N LEU A 62 1.05 7.92 -6.90
CA LEU A 62 1.45 9.17 -7.50
C LEU A 62 0.30 9.81 -8.28
N VAL A 63 -0.68 9.01 -8.65
CA VAL A 63 -1.85 9.50 -9.38
C VAL A 63 -3.08 8.82 -8.83
N ASP A 64 -4.25 9.36 -9.14
CA ASP A 64 -5.51 8.73 -8.76
C ASP A 64 -5.75 7.54 -9.66
N GLY A 65 -6.20 6.45 -9.09
CA GLY A 65 -6.50 5.29 -9.90
C GLY A 65 -6.75 4.06 -9.07
N ILE A 66 -6.69 2.91 -9.73
CA ILE A 66 -6.98 1.63 -9.10
C ILE A 66 -5.68 0.92 -8.78
N VAL A 67 -5.59 0.36 -7.59
CA VAL A 67 -4.40 -0.35 -7.15
C VAL A 67 -4.35 -1.71 -7.83
N VAL A 68 -3.20 -2.05 -8.38
CA VAL A 68 -2.99 -3.32 -9.05
C VAL A 68 -1.74 -3.98 -8.48
N PHE A 69 -1.89 -5.20 -8.01
CA PHE A 69 -0.76 -5.99 -7.53
C PHE A 69 -0.41 -7.02 -8.59
N GLN A 70 0.87 -7.13 -8.90
CA GLN A 70 1.32 -8.07 -9.91
C GLN A 70 2.58 -8.76 -9.46
N LYS A 71 2.74 -10.01 -9.85
CA LYS A 71 3.99 -10.70 -9.64
C LYS A 71 4.70 -10.79 -10.98
N LYS A 72 5.99 -10.52 -10.95
CA LYS A 72 6.77 -10.55 -12.16
C LYS A 72 7.88 -11.57 -12.01
N LYS A 73 8.87 -11.50 -12.87
CA LYS A 73 9.95 -12.46 -12.84
C LYS A 73 10.54 -12.59 -11.46
N ALA A 74 10.99 -13.80 -11.13
CA ALA A 74 11.60 -14.08 -9.84
C ALA A 74 10.64 -13.83 -8.68
N ASN A 75 9.35 -13.98 -8.95
CA ASN A 75 8.33 -13.87 -7.91
C ASN A 75 8.34 -12.52 -7.20
N LYS A 76 8.82 -11.49 -7.84
CA LYS A 76 8.80 -10.18 -7.23
C LYS A 76 7.42 -9.57 -7.37
N SER A 77 6.93 -9.02 -6.27
CA SER A 77 5.62 -8.40 -6.25
C SER A 77 5.76 -6.91 -6.55
N TYR A 78 4.93 -6.42 -7.44
CA TYR A 78 4.91 -5.00 -7.79
C TYR A 78 3.52 -4.44 -7.57
N VAL A 79 3.47 -3.20 -7.14
CA VAL A 79 2.21 -2.51 -6.92
C VAL A 79 2.18 -1.32 -7.85
N SER A 80 1.12 -1.20 -8.61
CA SER A 80 0.98 -0.12 -9.57
C SER A 80 -0.37 0.56 -9.38
N ILE A 81 -0.50 1.74 -9.96
CA ILE A 81 -1.78 2.42 -9.99
C ILE A 81 -2.20 2.53 -11.45
N GLU A 82 -3.39 2.06 -11.75
CA GLU A 82 -3.92 2.18 -13.08
C GLU A 82 -4.81 3.41 -13.10
N PRO A 83 -4.41 4.47 -13.81
CA PRO A 83 -5.16 5.72 -13.75
C PRO A 83 -6.58 5.54 -14.24
N ILE A 84 -7.50 6.26 -13.62
CA ILE A 84 -8.87 6.25 -14.06
C ILE A 84 -9.08 7.46 -14.92
N GLU A 85 -9.63 7.23 -16.10
CA GLU A 85 -9.95 8.33 -16.97
C GLU A 85 -11.21 9.00 -16.52
N LYS A 86 -11.19 10.29 -16.48
CA LYS A 86 -12.38 11.01 -16.13
C LYS A 86 -12.89 11.75 -17.33
N ASN A 87 -14.17 11.72 -17.51
CA ASN A 87 -14.73 12.41 -18.66
C ASN A 87 -15.61 13.54 -18.24
#